data_cb272334aea7edcaa52184ddde152fe9
#
_entry.id   cb272334aea7edcaa52184ddde152fe9
#
_cell.length_a   1.000
_cell.length_b   1.000
_cell.length_c   1.000
_cell.angle_alpha   90.00
_cell.angle_beta   90.00
_cell.angle_gamma   90.00
#
_symmetry.space_group_name_H-M   'P 1'
#
loop_
_entity.id
_entity.type
_entity.pdbx_description
1 polymer ?
#
loop_
_entity_poly.entity_id
_entity_poly.type
_entity_poly.pdbx_seq_one_letter_code
_entity_poly.pdbx_strand_id
1 'polypeptide(L)'
;WGLWKADGQRFQYHGNDTWECSTTLEFQQLEYQLTLGSWKHEALDEQGFIRSNAVLEFKQDTLIVDTVKAWSDGNSSPPIVGQITGQFDTLGLKSGPGVLPRDVWVWVPPESPSNAPITRILLMHDGQNVADPATSSFGVDWGVDECLDSLVRQERVPRTLLVAVACTEERGEDYGPGAQGRRYVDWLMEDVLPEIRRDYGVS
;
A
#
# COMPACT_ATOMS: atom_id res chain seq x y z
N TRP A 1 -8.52 5.13 17.81
CA TRP A 1 -7.25 5.09 17.12
C TRP A 1 -7.44 5.66 15.75
N GLY A 2 -6.66 6.71 15.48
CA GLY A 2 -6.81 7.49 14.27
C GLY A 2 -6.09 6.86 13.09
N LEU A 3 -6.49 7.29 11.92
CA LEU A 3 -5.75 7.11 10.69
C LEU A 3 -4.28 7.52 10.90
N TRP A 4 -3.36 6.79 10.31
CA TRP A 4 -1.96 7.18 10.23
C TRP A 4 -1.84 8.61 9.69
N LYS A 5 -1.20 9.49 10.48
CA LYS A 5 -1.00 10.90 10.13
C LYS A 5 0.47 11.24 10.26
N ALA A 6 1.04 11.79 9.20
CA ALA A 6 2.44 12.22 9.20
C ALA A 6 2.74 13.32 10.23
N ASP A 7 1.74 14.11 10.60
CA ASP A 7 1.81 15.20 11.58
C ASP A 7 1.05 14.88 12.87
N GLY A 8 0.89 13.61 13.23
CA GLY A 8 0.09 13.14 14.36
C GLY A 8 0.59 13.71 15.69
N GLN A 9 1.49 13.00 16.36
CA GLN A 9 2.09 13.43 17.62
C GLN A 9 3.33 14.27 17.36
N ARG A 10 3.36 15.51 17.89
CA ARG A 10 4.49 16.43 17.70
C ARG A 10 5.50 16.32 18.85
N PHE A 11 6.78 16.40 18.49
CA PHE A 11 7.89 16.44 19.42
C PHE A 11 8.28 17.88 19.73
N GLN A 12 8.75 18.13 20.96
CA GLN A 12 9.33 19.40 21.38
C GLN A 12 10.85 19.33 21.32
N TYR A 13 11.47 20.39 20.82
CA TYR A 13 12.93 20.50 20.76
C TYR A 13 13.51 20.90 22.10
N HIS A 14 14.49 20.15 22.60
CA HIS A 14 15.18 20.38 23.86
C HIS A 14 16.65 20.80 23.71
N GLY A 15 17.10 21.07 22.49
CA GLY A 15 18.50 21.39 22.20
C GLY A 15 19.35 20.15 21.91
N ASN A 16 20.57 20.33 21.40
CA ASN A 16 21.52 19.26 21.07
C ASN A 16 20.92 18.17 20.19
N ASP A 17 20.14 18.56 19.20
CA ASP A 17 19.42 17.65 18.28
C ASP A 17 18.53 16.60 18.99
N THR A 18 18.04 16.97 20.16
CA THR A 18 17.14 16.15 20.97
C THR A 18 15.72 16.66 20.91
N TRP A 19 14.80 15.75 20.66
CA TRP A 19 13.37 16.01 20.57
C TRP A 19 12.64 15.06 21.50
N GLU A 20 11.65 15.54 22.24
CA GLU A 20 10.89 14.76 23.21
C GLU A 20 9.40 14.86 22.96
N CYS A 21 8.71 13.76 23.19
CA CYS A 21 7.26 13.67 23.19
C CYS A 21 6.82 12.77 24.34
N SER A 22 5.89 13.23 25.14
CA SER A 22 5.23 12.41 26.15
C SER A 22 3.78 12.18 25.78
N THR A 23 3.32 10.96 25.89
CA THR A 23 1.93 10.59 25.62
C THR A 23 1.45 9.52 26.60
N THR A 24 0.16 9.53 26.90
CA THR A 24 -0.48 8.46 27.67
C THR A 24 -1.25 7.57 26.73
N LEU A 25 -0.99 6.27 26.80
CA LEU A 25 -1.65 5.28 25.95
C LEU A 25 -2.51 4.36 26.82
N GLU A 26 -3.70 4.08 26.34
CA GLU A 26 -4.63 3.14 26.99
C GLU A 26 -4.32 1.67 26.63
N PHE A 27 -3.32 1.44 25.78
CA PHE A 27 -2.97 0.14 25.22
C PHE A 27 -1.52 -0.22 25.56
N GLN A 28 -1.22 -1.50 25.52
CA GLN A 28 0.11 -2.04 25.83
C GLN A 28 1.02 -2.18 24.60
N GLN A 29 0.55 -1.73 23.45
CA GLN A 29 1.30 -1.78 22.19
C GLN A 29 1.21 -0.43 21.48
N LEU A 30 2.33 0.04 20.93
CA LEU A 30 2.44 1.21 20.09
C LEU A 30 3.15 0.83 18.79
N GLU A 31 2.56 1.17 17.69
CA GLU A 31 3.21 1.19 16.39
C GLU A 31 3.40 2.64 15.95
N TYR A 32 4.61 3.01 15.53
CA TYR A 32 4.91 4.38 15.13
C TYR A 32 5.92 4.46 13.99
N GLN A 33 5.86 5.57 13.27
CA GLN A 33 6.82 6.00 12.26
C GLN A 33 7.24 7.44 12.57
N LEU A 34 8.52 7.76 12.37
CA LEU A 34 9.05 9.11 12.56
C LEU A 34 9.07 9.86 11.23
N THR A 35 8.54 11.09 11.23
CA THR A 35 8.49 11.98 10.07
C THR A 35 8.83 13.43 10.48
N LEU A 36 9.14 14.28 9.51
CA LEU A 36 9.20 15.73 9.70
C LEU A 36 7.85 16.42 9.43
N GLY A 37 6.74 15.77 9.75
CA GLY A 37 5.39 16.28 9.56
C GLY A 37 4.80 16.00 8.17
N SER A 38 5.45 15.18 7.38
CA SER A 38 5.01 14.77 6.03
C SER A 38 5.56 13.39 5.70
N TRP A 39 4.78 12.57 5.03
CA TRP A 39 5.21 11.28 4.47
C TRP A 39 6.31 11.39 3.39
N LYS A 40 6.61 12.59 2.93
CA LYS A 40 7.78 12.85 2.07
C LYS A 40 9.10 12.89 2.83
N HIS A 41 9.04 13.03 4.15
CA HIS A 41 10.20 13.22 5.03
C HIS A 41 10.15 12.22 6.18
N GLU A 42 10.32 10.94 5.84
CA GLU A 42 10.36 9.84 6.80
C GLU A 42 11.79 9.51 7.23
N ALA A 43 11.92 8.95 8.43
CA ALA A 43 13.20 8.51 8.94
C ALA A 43 13.78 7.40 8.05
N LEU A 44 15.07 7.52 7.71
CA LEU A 44 15.80 6.50 6.96
C LEU A 44 16.59 5.58 7.89
N ASP A 45 16.78 4.35 7.44
CA ASP A 45 17.67 3.39 8.06
C ASP A 45 19.16 3.65 7.69
N GLU A 46 20.06 2.77 8.14
CA GLU A 46 21.51 2.90 7.86
C GLU A 46 21.87 2.68 6.38
N GLN A 47 20.99 2.05 5.62
CA GLN A 47 21.15 1.79 4.19
C GLN A 47 20.52 2.90 3.32
N GLY A 48 19.79 3.84 3.93
CA GLY A 48 19.14 4.96 3.24
C GLY A 48 17.72 4.64 2.75
N PHE A 49 17.13 3.54 3.21
CA PHE A 49 15.73 3.20 2.94
C PHE A 49 14.81 3.77 4.03
N ILE A 50 13.53 3.97 3.69
CA ILE A 50 12.51 4.32 4.68
C ILE A 50 12.47 3.21 5.73
N ARG A 51 12.55 3.61 7.01
CA ARG A 51 12.51 2.67 8.12
C ARG A 51 11.15 1.99 8.20
N SER A 52 11.17 0.70 8.52
CA SER A 52 9.94 0.00 8.90
C SER A 52 9.31 0.63 10.15
N ASN A 53 8.00 0.53 10.28
CA ASN A 53 7.30 0.94 11.49
C ASN A 53 7.90 0.27 12.72
N ALA A 54 8.15 1.06 13.76
CA ALA A 54 8.56 0.52 15.04
C ALA A 54 7.33 0.00 15.80
N VAL A 55 7.42 -1.22 16.30
CA VAL A 55 6.38 -1.84 17.13
C VAL A 55 6.94 -2.06 18.52
N LEU A 56 6.28 -1.53 19.52
CA LEU A 56 6.69 -1.58 20.93
C LEU A 56 5.58 -2.17 21.77
N GLU A 57 5.96 -3.06 22.67
CA GLU A 57 5.10 -3.56 23.74
C GLU A 57 5.62 -3.07 25.09
N PHE A 58 4.73 -2.55 25.93
CA PHE A 58 5.09 -2.06 27.27
C PHE A 58 4.04 -2.41 28.31
N LYS A 59 4.50 -2.64 29.53
CA LYS A 59 3.66 -3.02 30.68
C LYS A 59 3.66 -1.96 31.78
N GLN A 60 4.49 -0.94 31.64
CA GLN A 60 4.67 0.14 32.58
C GLN A 60 5.16 1.39 31.84
N ASP A 61 5.28 2.51 32.54
CA ASP A 61 5.87 3.73 31.99
C ASP A 61 7.25 3.43 31.40
N THR A 62 7.43 3.77 30.15
CA THR A 62 8.62 3.39 29.38
C THR A 62 9.19 4.63 28.68
N LEU A 63 10.49 4.83 28.80
CA LEU A 63 11.24 5.78 28.00
C LEU A 63 11.80 5.06 26.76
N ILE A 64 11.49 5.59 25.61
CA ILE A 64 12.01 5.12 24.32
C ILE A 64 13.00 6.16 23.83
N VAL A 65 14.20 5.73 23.46
CA VAL A 65 15.20 6.57 22.81
C VAL A 65 15.40 6.04 21.40
N ASP A 66 15.09 6.85 20.42
CA ASP A 66 15.28 6.54 19.01
C ASP A 66 16.19 7.59 18.36
N THR A 67 17.02 7.17 17.42
CA THR A 67 17.95 8.03 16.71
C THR A 67 17.69 7.98 15.22
N VAL A 68 17.41 9.14 14.64
CA VAL A 68 17.28 9.29 13.20
C VAL A 68 18.55 9.91 12.66
N LYS A 69 19.26 9.22 11.79
CA LYS A 69 20.51 9.69 11.17
C LYS A 69 20.27 10.50 9.90
N ALA A 70 19.20 10.21 9.20
CA ALA A 70 18.82 10.89 7.96
C ALA A 70 17.31 10.85 7.75
N TRP A 71 16.83 11.79 6.96
CA TRP A 71 15.43 11.90 6.56
C TRP A 71 15.33 11.77 5.05
N SER A 72 14.27 11.16 4.53
CA SER A 72 13.96 11.22 3.11
C SER A 72 13.71 12.67 2.71
N ASP A 73 14.17 13.07 1.55
CA ASP A 73 13.94 14.42 0.98
C ASP A 73 12.76 14.43 -0.01
N GLY A 74 12.03 13.34 -0.07
CA GLY A 74 10.98 13.11 -1.04
C GLY A 74 11.50 12.79 -2.45
N ASN A 75 12.83 12.83 -2.64
CA ASN A 75 13.48 12.59 -3.93
C ASN A 75 14.60 11.54 -3.87
N SER A 76 15.02 11.14 -2.68
CA SER A 76 16.24 10.34 -2.45
C SER A 76 15.99 8.95 -1.91
N SER A 77 14.98 8.27 -2.42
CA SER A 77 15.11 6.81 -2.45
C SER A 77 16.05 6.48 -3.62
N PRO A 78 17.06 5.62 -3.44
CA PRO A 78 17.74 5.05 -4.59
C PRO A 78 16.65 4.50 -5.51
N PRO A 79 16.83 4.57 -6.85
CA PRO A 79 15.81 4.08 -7.75
C PRO A 79 15.52 2.62 -7.38
N ILE A 80 14.37 2.40 -6.76
CA ILE A 80 13.89 1.06 -6.49
C ILE A 80 13.63 0.47 -7.86
N VAL A 81 14.45 -0.51 -8.23
CA VAL A 81 14.25 -1.23 -9.48
C VAL A 81 12.98 -2.05 -9.30
N GLY A 82 11.93 -1.67 -10.00
CA GLY A 82 10.69 -2.42 -10.01
C GLY A 82 10.97 -3.89 -10.39
N GLN A 83 10.46 -4.81 -9.62
CA GLN A 83 10.51 -6.23 -9.88
C GLN A 83 9.09 -6.74 -9.92
N ILE A 84 8.55 -6.81 -11.14
CA ILE A 84 7.20 -7.36 -11.36
C ILE A 84 7.37 -8.75 -11.95
N THR A 85 6.72 -9.73 -11.36
CA THR A 85 6.67 -11.10 -11.86
C THR A 85 5.49 -11.27 -12.82
N GLY A 86 5.76 -11.66 -14.06
CA GLY A 86 4.73 -11.86 -15.08
C GLY A 86 4.36 -10.60 -15.85
N GLN A 87 3.12 -10.57 -16.38
CA GLN A 87 2.60 -9.47 -17.18
C GLN A 87 1.71 -8.57 -16.31
N PHE A 88 1.99 -7.28 -16.32
CA PHE A 88 1.26 -6.28 -15.55
C PHE A 88 0.84 -5.15 -16.50
N ASP A 89 -0.45 -5.07 -16.78
CA ASP A 89 -1.01 -4.08 -17.70
C ASP A 89 -1.47 -2.86 -16.90
N THR A 90 -1.11 -1.67 -17.37
CA THR A 90 -1.60 -0.42 -16.80
C THR A 90 -2.81 0.06 -17.59
N LEU A 91 -3.98 0.12 -16.97
CA LEU A 91 -5.18 0.66 -17.59
C LEU A 91 -5.24 2.20 -17.55
N GLY A 92 -4.27 2.83 -16.88
CA GLY A 92 -4.19 4.26 -16.68
C GLY A 92 -5.22 4.78 -15.67
N LEU A 93 -5.40 6.10 -15.65
CA LEU A 93 -6.32 6.75 -14.72
C LEU A 93 -7.77 6.42 -15.05
N LYS A 94 -8.44 5.78 -14.12
CA LYS A 94 -9.87 5.49 -14.14
C LYS A 94 -10.60 6.32 -13.11
N SER A 95 -11.81 6.77 -13.42
CA SER A 95 -12.66 7.53 -12.50
C SER A 95 -14.13 7.25 -12.79
N GLY A 96 -14.98 7.63 -11.85
CA GLY A 96 -16.43 7.56 -11.98
C GLY A 96 -17.12 8.78 -11.36
N PRO A 97 -18.44 8.86 -11.41
CA PRO A 97 -19.18 9.97 -10.80
C PRO A 97 -18.90 10.06 -9.29
N GLY A 98 -18.20 11.13 -8.86
CA GLY A 98 -17.81 11.35 -7.47
C GLY A 98 -16.74 10.37 -6.95
N VAL A 99 -15.96 9.76 -7.83
CA VAL A 99 -14.79 8.94 -7.51
C VAL A 99 -13.57 9.59 -8.16
N LEU A 100 -12.57 9.91 -7.36
CA LEU A 100 -11.34 10.54 -7.85
C LEU A 100 -10.59 9.64 -8.84
N PRO A 101 -9.95 10.23 -9.86
CA PRO A 101 -9.11 9.49 -10.79
C PRO A 101 -8.00 8.74 -10.07
N ARG A 102 -7.78 7.48 -10.44
CA ARG A 102 -6.75 6.62 -9.88
C ARG A 102 -6.24 5.59 -10.85
N ASP A 103 -5.02 5.15 -10.68
CA ASP A 103 -4.47 4.09 -11.49
C ASP A 103 -5.13 2.75 -11.17
N VAL A 104 -5.35 1.99 -12.23
CA VAL A 104 -5.81 0.60 -12.16
C VAL A 104 -4.84 -0.25 -12.96
N TRP A 105 -4.33 -1.28 -12.34
CA TRP A 105 -3.44 -2.26 -12.96
C TRP A 105 -4.09 -3.63 -12.99
N VAL A 106 -3.69 -4.41 -13.97
CA VAL A 106 -4.15 -5.79 -14.12
C VAL A 106 -2.94 -6.70 -14.30
N TRP A 107 -2.73 -7.60 -13.36
CA TRP A 107 -1.76 -8.67 -13.51
C TRP A 107 -2.43 -9.89 -14.16
N VAL A 108 -1.83 -10.32 -15.26
CA VAL A 108 -2.33 -11.46 -16.04
C VAL A 108 -1.63 -12.72 -15.56
N PRO A 109 -2.39 -13.75 -15.10
CA PRO A 109 -1.79 -14.96 -14.61
C PRO A 109 -1.05 -15.71 -15.72
N PRO A 110 0.06 -16.40 -15.40
CA PRO A 110 0.76 -17.23 -16.37
C PRO A 110 -0.16 -18.34 -16.92
N GLU A 111 0.26 -18.93 -18.02
CA GLU A 111 -0.37 -20.18 -18.46
C GLU A 111 -0.16 -21.26 -17.41
N SER A 112 -1.21 -21.99 -17.10
CA SER A 112 -1.12 -23.16 -16.24
C SER A 112 -0.81 -24.40 -17.08
N PRO A 113 -0.23 -25.47 -16.50
CA PRO A 113 0.02 -26.73 -17.20
C PRO A 113 -1.23 -27.30 -17.87
N SER A 114 -2.40 -27.13 -17.28
CA SER A 114 -3.69 -27.54 -17.82
C SER A 114 -4.27 -26.61 -18.89
N ASN A 115 -3.61 -25.45 -19.13
CA ASN A 115 -4.10 -24.39 -20.02
C ASN A 115 -5.56 -23.97 -19.74
N ALA A 116 -5.91 -23.94 -18.46
CA ALA A 116 -7.25 -23.60 -18.01
C ALA A 116 -7.58 -22.12 -18.29
N PRO A 117 -8.84 -21.75 -18.54
CA PRO A 117 -9.24 -20.36 -18.70
C PRO A 117 -9.08 -19.56 -17.39
N ILE A 118 -9.04 -18.25 -17.52
CA ILE A 118 -9.11 -17.34 -16.36
C ILE A 118 -10.56 -17.33 -15.89
N THR A 119 -10.81 -17.75 -14.65
CA THR A 119 -12.17 -17.87 -14.10
C THR A 119 -12.41 -17.03 -12.86
N ARG A 120 -11.38 -16.35 -12.35
CA ARG A 120 -11.46 -15.57 -11.12
C ARG A 120 -10.78 -14.23 -11.26
N ILE A 121 -11.28 -13.26 -10.48
CA ILE A 121 -10.65 -11.96 -10.26
C ILE A 121 -10.37 -11.82 -8.77
N LEU A 122 -9.13 -11.49 -8.43
CA LEU A 122 -8.75 -10.98 -7.12
C LEU A 122 -8.66 -9.45 -7.24
N LEU A 123 -9.59 -8.74 -6.62
CA LEU A 123 -9.56 -7.29 -6.55
C LEU A 123 -8.84 -6.86 -5.27
N MET A 124 -7.85 -6.01 -5.41
CA MET A 124 -7.08 -5.48 -4.28
C MET A 124 -7.08 -3.96 -4.28
N HIS A 125 -7.33 -3.40 -3.11
CA HIS A 125 -7.17 -1.98 -2.82
C HIS A 125 -5.69 -1.67 -2.52
N ASP A 126 -5.37 -0.36 -2.45
CA ASP A 126 -3.99 0.12 -2.28
C ASP A 126 -3.05 -0.48 -3.33
N GLY A 127 -3.53 -0.50 -4.58
CA GLY A 127 -2.92 -1.19 -5.70
C GLY A 127 -1.47 -0.83 -5.98
N GLN A 128 -1.05 0.38 -5.59
CA GLN A 128 0.34 0.81 -5.67
C GLN A 128 1.30 -0.03 -4.84
N ASN A 129 0.80 -0.77 -3.84
CA ASN A 129 1.63 -1.59 -2.93
C ASN A 129 1.66 -3.07 -3.32
N VAL A 130 0.93 -3.48 -4.36
CA VAL A 130 0.59 -4.89 -4.58
C VAL A 130 1.71 -5.70 -5.19
N ALA A 131 2.43 -5.14 -6.17
CA ALA A 131 3.34 -5.91 -7.02
C ALA A 131 4.65 -5.17 -7.41
N ASP A 132 4.77 -3.89 -7.18
CA ASP A 132 5.96 -3.14 -7.60
C ASP A 132 6.48 -2.28 -6.44
N PRO A 133 7.68 -2.59 -5.92
CA PRO A 133 8.29 -1.77 -4.88
C PRO A 133 8.54 -0.33 -5.33
N ALA A 134 8.67 -0.07 -6.65
CA ALA A 134 8.86 1.28 -7.17
C ALA A 134 7.61 2.16 -7.05
N THR A 135 6.42 1.58 -7.06
CA THR A 135 5.14 2.29 -6.85
C THR A 135 4.66 2.22 -5.40
N SER A 136 5.21 1.30 -4.62
CA SER A 136 4.79 1.09 -3.23
C SER A 136 5.06 2.30 -2.36
N SER A 137 4.11 2.61 -1.48
CA SER A 137 4.21 3.71 -0.51
C SER A 137 5.39 3.56 0.45
N PHE A 138 5.92 2.35 0.61
CA PHE A 138 6.95 2.01 1.58
C PHE A 138 8.24 1.47 0.94
N GLY A 139 8.35 1.50 -0.39
CA GLY A 139 9.51 0.96 -1.10
C GLY A 139 9.63 -0.57 -1.05
N VAL A 140 8.63 -1.23 -0.50
CA VAL A 140 8.48 -2.69 -0.47
C VAL A 140 7.04 -2.99 -0.83
N ASP A 141 6.85 -3.85 -1.81
CA ASP A 141 5.53 -4.32 -2.22
C ASP A 141 5.07 -5.54 -1.40
N TRP A 142 3.87 -6.00 -1.67
CA TRP A 142 3.29 -7.13 -0.95
C TRP A 142 3.60 -8.50 -1.58
N GLY A 143 4.30 -8.55 -2.70
CA GLY A 143 4.69 -9.78 -3.39
C GLY A 143 3.50 -10.63 -3.85
N VAL A 144 2.39 -10.00 -4.24
CA VAL A 144 1.16 -10.73 -4.59
C VAL A 144 1.29 -11.40 -5.95
N ASP A 145 1.98 -10.78 -6.88
CA ASP A 145 2.26 -11.32 -8.22
C ASP A 145 3.16 -12.56 -8.16
N GLU A 146 4.24 -12.56 -7.36
CA GLU A 146 5.08 -13.73 -7.15
C GLU A 146 4.30 -14.86 -6.49
N CYS A 147 3.50 -14.52 -5.49
CA CYS A 147 2.69 -15.49 -4.80
C CYS A 147 1.66 -16.13 -5.75
N LEU A 148 0.93 -15.34 -6.52
CA LEU A 148 -0.05 -15.82 -7.48
C LEU A 148 0.60 -16.59 -8.63
N ASP A 149 1.73 -16.11 -9.17
CA ASP A 149 2.48 -16.81 -10.22
C ASP A 149 2.85 -18.24 -9.76
N SER A 150 3.43 -18.34 -8.56
CA SER A 150 3.81 -19.61 -7.97
C SER A 150 2.61 -20.55 -7.77
N LEU A 151 1.51 -20.03 -7.21
CA LEU A 151 0.32 -20.83 -6.91
C LEU A 151 -0.41 -21.31 -8.18
N VAL A 152 -0.48 -20.46 -9.22
CA VAL A 152 -1.10 -20.81 -10.50
C VAL A 152 -0.27 -21.86 -11.24
N ARG A 153 1.05 -21.68 -11.30
CA ARG A 153 1.95 -22.67 -11.95
C ARG A 153 1.92 -24.04 -11.27
N GLN A 154 1.70 -24.06 -9.96
CA GLN A 154 1.54 -25.30 -9.18
C GLN A 154 0.11 -25.85 -9.21
N GLU A 155 -0.81 -25.22 -9.93
CA GLU A 155 -2.25 -25.56 -9.97
C GLU A 155 -2.93 -25.63 -8.59
N ARG A 156 -2.38 -24.89 -7.61
CA ARG A 156 -2.95 -24.80 -6.24
C ARG A 156 -4.11 -23.82 -6.20
N VAL A 157 -4.16 -22.88 -7.12
CA VAL A 157 -5.30 -21.98 -7.34
C VAL A 157 -5.63 -21.95 -8.83
N PRO A 158 -6.90 -21.74 -9.21
CA PRO A 158 -7.27 -21.49 -10.61
C PRO A 158 -6.54 -20.27 -11.14
N ARG A 159 -6.42 -20.16 -12.47
CA ARG A 159 -5.92 -18.93 -13.10
C ARG A 159 -6.79 -17.75 -12.69
N THR A 160 -6.20 -16.88 -11.89
CA THR A 160 -6.87 -15.75 -11.24
C THR A 160 -6.23 -14.45 -11.73
N LEU A 161 -7.04 -13.58 -12.33
CA LEU A 161 -6.62 -12.23 -12.69
C LEU A 161 -6.51 -11.38 -11.40
N LEU A 162 -5.43 -10.63 -11.24
CA LEU A 162 -5.31 -9.67 -10.15
C LEU A 162 -5.62 -8.28 -10.66
N VAL A 163 -6.53 -7.59 -10.03
CA VAL A 163 -6.90 -6.20 -10.30
C VAL A 163 -6.47 -5.36 -9.11
N ALA A 164 -5.52 -4.48 -9.32
CA ALA A 164 -4.94 -3.63 -8.30
C ALA A 164 -5.41 -2.17 -8.53
N VAL A 165 -6.10 -1.60 -7.55
CA VAL A 165 -6.70 -0.26 -7.62
C VAL A 165 -5.98 0.65 -6.64
N ALA A 166 -5.33 1.70 -7.16
CA ALA A 166 -4.61 2.66 -6.32
C ALA A 166 -5.53 3.38 -5.33
N CYS A 167 -5.01 3.72 -4.17
CA CYS A 167 -5.68 4.65 -3.27
C CYS A 167 -5.46 6.11 -3.71
N THR A 168 -6.28 7.00 -3.19
CA THR A 168 -6.17 8.45 -3.32
C THR A 168 -6.15 9.08 -1.94
N GLU A 169 -6.07 10.40 -1.86
CA GLU A 169 -6.22 11.15 -0.61
C GLU A 169 -7.58 10.90 0.07
N GLU A 170 -8.61 10.46 -0.67
CA GLU A 170 -9.93 10.08 -0.15
C GLU A 170 -10.00 8.62 0.34
N ARG A 171 -8.86 7.96 0.54
CA ARG A 171 -8.79 6.54 0.93
C ARG A 171 -9.68 6.19 2.13
N GLY A 172 -9.72 7.06 3.14
CA GLY A 172 -10.52 6.82 4.35
C GLY A 172 -12.01 6.82 4.09
N GLU A 173 -12.47 7.69 3.20
CA GLU A 173 -13.86 7.83 2.79
C GLU A 173 -14.26 6.74 1.80
N ASP A 174 -13.38 6.42 0.84
CA ASP A 174 -13.60 5.37 -0.16
C ASP A 174 -13.75 3.98 0.47
N TYR A 175 -12.96 3.69 1.51
CA TYR A 175 -13.03 2.40 2.21
C TYR A 175 -13.98 2.42 3.41
N GLY A 176 -14.58 3.57 3.68
CA GLY A 176 -15.52 3.77 4.79
C GLY A 176 -16.96 3.35 4.46
N PRO A 177 -17.81 3.21 5.47
CA PRO A 177 -19.21 2.79 5.30
C PRO A 177 -20.14 3.89 4.76
N GLY A 178 -19.62 5.07 4.42
CA GLY A 178 -20.38 6.26 4.01
C GLY A 178 -20.90 6.25 2.58
N ALA A 179 -21.43 7.37 2.16
CA ALA A 179 -21.94 7.55 0.79
C ALA A 179 -20.80 7.50 -0.24
N GLN A 180 -19.61 7.98 0.13
CA GLN A 180 -18.41 7.91 -0.72
C GLN A 180 -17.98 6.46 -0.94
N GLY A 181 -17.90 5.66 0.12
CA GLY A 181 -17.55 4.24 0.01
C GLY A 181 -18.53 3.46 -0.87
N ARG A 182 -19.83 3.77 -0.79
CA ARG A 182 -20.82 3.18 -1.71
C ARG A 182 -20.55 3.54 -3.17
N ARG A 183 -20.34 4.83 -3.47
CA ARG A 183 -20.00 5.26 -4.84
C ARG A 183 -18.74 4.58 -5.38
N TYR A 184 -17.72 4.44 -4.51
CA TYR A 184 -16.50 3.74 -4.87
C TYR A 184 -16.74 2.27 -5.19
N VAL A 185 -17.52 1.57 -4.36
CA VAL A 185 -17.88 0.16 -4.61
C VAL A 185 -18.74 0.03 -5.88
N ASP A 186 -19.75 0.89 -6.06
CA ASP A 186 -20.62 0.87 -7.24
C ASP A 186 -19.78 1.07 -8.52
N TRP A 187 -18.86 2.04 -8.53
CA TRP A 187 -17.92 2.27 -9.63
C TRP A 187 -17.05 1.03 -9.93
N LEU A 188 -16.52 0.37 -8.91
CA LEU A 188 -15.75 -0.87 -9.11
C LEU A 188 -16.59 -1.98 -9.73
N MET A 189 -17.82 -2.15 -9.25
CA MET A 189 -18.68 -3.27 -9.64
C MET A 189 -19.40 -3.03 -10.96
N GLU A 190 -19.73 -1.79 -11.29
CA GLU A 190 -20.54 -1.45 -12.45
C GLU A 190 -19.72 -0.97 -13.66
N ASP A 191 -18.54 -0.38 -13.41
CA ASP A 191 -17.69 0.15 -14.48
C ASP A 191 -16.40 -0.67 -14.64
N VAL A 192 -15.57 -0.75 -13.59
CA VAL A 192 -14.21 -1.31 -13.68
C VAL A 192 -14.22 -2.82 -13.93
N LEU A 193 -14.91 -3.58 -13.10
CA LEU A 193 -14.90 -5.04 -13.21
C LEU A 193 -15.59 -5.55 -14.50
N PRO A 194 -16.69 -4.97 -14.99
CA PRO A 194 -17.26 -5.36 -16.28
C PRO A 194 -16.33 -5.07 -17.46
N GLU A 195 -15.62 -3.94 -17.47
CA GLU A 195 -14.61 -3.63 -18.48
C GLU A 195 -13.51 -4.70 -18.49
N ILE A 196 -12.95 -4.99 -17.32
CA ILE A 196 -11.87 -5.99 -17.17
C ILE A 196 -12.33 -7.39 -17.58
N ARG A 197 -13.51 -7.82 -17.16
CA ARG A 197 -14.07 -9.12 -17.56
C ARG A 197 -14.18 -9.27 -19.06
N ARG A 198 -14.66 -8.23 -19.74
CA ARG A 198 -14.79 -8.19 -21.19
C ARG A 198 -13.42 -8.25 -21.88
N ASP A 199 -12.47 -7.42 -21.41
CA ASP A 199 -11.21 -7.21 -22.10
C ASP A 199 -10.21 -8.37 -21.87
N TYR A 200 -10.30 -9.06 -20.74
CA TYR A 200 -9.45 -10.20 -20.37
C TYR A 200 -10.19 -11.56 -20.50
N GLY A 201 -11.42 -11.57 -20.96
CA GLY A 201 -12.17 -12.82 -21.20
C GLY A 201 -12.43 -13.64 -19.94
N VAL A 202 -12.66 -12.99 -18.80
CA VAL A 202 -12.93 -13.69 -17.54
C VAL A 202 -14.40 -14.10 -17.51
N SER A 203 -14.64 -15.40 -17.48
CA SER A 203 -15.98 -16.02 -17.50
C SER A 203 -16.61 -16.14 -16.09
#